data_87572c7f2d60c8d6fe541bb9f9242de8
#
_entry.id   87572c7f2d60c8d6fe541bb9f9242de8
#
_cell.length_a   1.000
_cell.length_b   1.000
_cell.length_c   1.000
_cell.angle_alpha   90.00
_cell.angle_beta   90.00
_cell.angle_gamma   90.00
#
_symmetry.space_group_name_H-M   'P 1'
#
loop_
_entity.id
_entity.type
_entity.pdbx_description
1 polymer ?
#
loop_
_entity_poly.entity_id
_entity_poly.type
_entity_poly.pdbx_seq_one_letter_code
_entity_poly.pdbx_strand_id
1 'polypeptide(L)' 'MLEASEYEALRHVPIKDGDLVCLDRVSHELFSVIIVRDDRCWLRNLDTGLDTLASVRRCRRIGHEADIY' A
#
# COMPACT_ATOMS: atom_id res chain seq x y z
N MET A 1 23.60 -13.34 -8.88
CA MET A 1 22.78 -12.15 -9.10
C MET A 1 21.33 -12.56 -9.23
N LEU A 2 20.45 -11.87 -8.54
CA LEU A 2 19.02 -12.17 -8.62
C LEU A 2 18.44 -11.72 -9.96
N GLU A 3 17.54 -12.51 -10.48
CA GLU A 3 16.78 -12.10 -11.66
C GLU A 3 15.81 -10.98 -11.28
N ALA A 4 15.40 -10.21 -12.29
CA ALA A 4 14.49 -9.07 -12.07
C ALA A 4 13.22 -9.49 -11.34
N SER A 5 12.66 -10.66 -11.69
CA SER A 5 11.45 -11.14 -11.04
C SER A 5 11.65 -11.46 -9.56
N GLU A 6 12.81 -12.04 -9.23
CA GLU A 6 13.12 -12.35 -7.83
C GLU A 6 13.36 -11.07 -7.04
N TYR A 7 14.01 -10.10 -7.65
CA TYR A 7 14.26 -8.81 -7.03
C TYR A 7 12.94 -8.09 -6.74
N GLU A 8 12.01 -8.11 -7.68
CA GLU A 8 10.71 -7.51 -7.48
C GLU A 8 9.93 -8.20 -6.37
N ALA A 9 9.99 -9.53 -6.33
CA ALA A 9 9.33 -10.27 -5.27
C ALA A 9 9.85 -9.90 -3.88
N LEU A 10 11.16 -9.68 -3.77
CA LEU A 10 11.76 -9.28 -2.50
C LEU A 10 11.37 -7.86 -2.09
N ARG A 11 11.08 -7.00 -3.06
CA ARG A 11 10.64 -5.64 -2.79
C ARG A 11 9.16 -5.53 -2.48
N HIS A 12 8.38 -6.52 -2.89
CA HIS A 12 6.95 -6.53 -2.65
C HIS A 12 6.66 -7.11 -1.28
N VAL A 13 6.65 -6.25 -0.28
CA VAL A 13 6.08 -6.61 1.00
C VAL A 13 4.58 -6.72 0.81
N PRO A 14 3.97 -7.86 1.17
CA PRO A 14 2.52 -8.00 1.03
C PRO A 14 1.79 -6.90 1.79
N ILE A 15 0.91 -6.21 1.08
CA ILE A 15 0.05 -5.19 1.68
C ILE A 15 -1.06 -5.89 2.45
N LYS A 16 -1.38 -5.41 3.63
CA LYS A 16 -2.42 -5.99 4.47
C LYS A 16 -3.24 -4.91 5.14
N ASP A 17 -4.36 -5.31 5.70
CA ASP A 17 -5.27 -4.40 6.40
C ASP A 17 -4.52 -3.64 7.50
N GLY A 18 -4.78 -2.35 7.59
CA GLY A 18 -4.13 -1.49 8.57
C GLY A 18 -2.79 -0.91 8.12
N ASP A 19 -2.27 -1.32 6.98
CA ASP A 19 -1.04 -0.74 6.46
C ASP A 19 -1.27 0.69 6.03
N LEU A 20 -0.22 1.50 6.14
CA LEU A 20 -0.19 2.85 5.61
C LEU A 20 0.59 2.84 4.31
N VAL A 21 -0.02 3.36 3.27
CA VAL A 21 0.56 3.29 1.93
C VAL A 21 0.45 4.63 1.21
N CYS A 22 1.33 4.83 0.24
CA CYS A 22 1.20 5.88 -0.76
C CYS A 22 0.91 5.24 -2.10
N LEU A 23 0.15 5.95 -2.93
CA LEU A 23 -0.07 5.56 -4.32
C LEU A 23 0.92 6.33 -5.17
N ASP A 24 1.62 5.59 -6.03
CA ASP A 24 2.57 6.17 -6.97
C ASP A 24 3.70 6.95 -6.30
N ARG A 25 4.74 7.26 -7.07
CA ARG A 25 5.94 7.90 -6.56
C ARG A 25 5.79 9.40 -6.32
N VAL A 26 4.80 10.00 -6.94
CA VAL A 26 4.64 11.45 -6.97
C VAL A 26 3.63 11.94 -5.95
N SER A 27 2.76 11.06 -5.49
CA SER A 27 1.73 11.43 -4.54
C SER A 27 2.30 11.51 -3.13
N HIS A 28 1.97 12.58 -2.45
CA HIS A 28 2.28 12.74 -1.02
C HIS A 28 1.11 12.36 -0.13
N GLU A 29 0.03 11.87 -0.72
CA GLU A 29 -1.15 11.49 0.03
C GLU A 29 -0.92 10.15 0.72
N LEU A 30 -1.34 10.09 1.97
CA LEU A 30 -1.26 8.86 2.76
C LEU A 30 -2.63 8.20 2.81
N PHE A 31 -2.63 6.89 2.69
CA PHE A 31 -3.84 6.09 2.74
C PHE A 31 -3.70 5.00 3.77
N SER A 32 -4.80 4.68 4.43
CA SER A 32 -4.92 3.50 5.28
C SER A 32 -5.56 2.39 4.47
N VAL A 33 -4.99 1.20 4.54
CA VAL A 33 -5.55 0.03 3.86
C VAL A 33 -6.69 -0.51 4.72
N ILE A 34 -7.90 -0.46 4.19
CA ILE A 34 -9.08 -0.95 4.89
C ILE A 34 -9.20 -2.45 4.70
N ILE A 35 -9.09 -2.91 3.46
CA ILE A 35 -9.15 -4.33 3.15
C ILE A 35 -8.39 -4.61 1.86
N VAL A 36 -7.81 -5.79 1.78
CA VAL A 36 -7.14 -6.28 0.58
C VAL A 36 -7.88 -7.51 0.07
N ARG A 37 -8.18 -7.51 -1.22
CA ARG A 37 -8.77 -8.68 -1.89
C ARG A 37 -8.09 -8.89 -3.23
N ASP A 38 -7.51 -10.05 -3.39
CA ASP A 38 -6.78 -10.43 -4.61
C ASP A 38 -5.68 -9.42 -4.89
N ASP A 39 -5.75 -8.72 -6.01
CA ASP A 39 -4.77 -7.71 -6.40
C ASP A 39 -5.27 -6.29 -6.18
N ARG A 40 -6.39 -6.12 -5.46
CA ARG A 40 -6.97 -4.81 -5.22
C ARG A 40 -7.06 -4.52 -3.73
N CYS A 41 -6.97 -3.25 -3.41
CA CYS A 41 -7.13 -2.80 -2.05
C CYS A 41 -8.08 -1.61 -1.97
N TRP A 42 -8.82 -1.59 -0.90
CA TRP A 42 -9.70 -0.49 -0.55
C TRP A 42 -8.92 0.41 0.39
N LEU A 43 -8.76 1.66 0.00
CA LEU A 43 -7.94 2.63 0.71
C LEU A 43 -8.79 3.78 1.20
N ARG A 44 -8.42 4.32 2.34
CA ARG A 44 -9.03 5.55 2.86
C ARG A 44 -7.97 6.62 2.96
N ASN A 45 -8.21 7.75 2.29
CA ASN A 45 -7.32 8.90 2.36
C ASN A 45 -7.36 9.48 3.78
N LEU A 46 -6.20 9.62 4.39
CA LEU A 46 -6.13 10.07 5.78
C LEU A 46 -6.48 11.55 5.95
N ASP A 47 -6.27 12.35 4.90
CA ASP A 47 -6.59 13.77 4.95
C ASP A 47 -8.05 14.06 4.68
N THR A 48 -8.61 13.42 3.67
CA THR A 48 -9.97 13.71 3.20
C THR A 48 -11.03 12.78 3.76
N GLY A 49 -10.62 11.60 4.21
CA GLY A 49 -11.55 10.56 4.63
C GLY A 49 -12.25 9.86 3.48
N LEU A 50 -11.88 10.18 2.25
CA LEU A 50 -12.52 9.58 1.07
C LEU A 50 -11.87 8.24 0.77
N ASP A 51 -12.69 7.31 0.30
CA ASP A 51 -12.25 5.97 -0.05
C ASP A 51 -11.97 5.87 -1.54
N THR A 52 -11.00 5.02 -1.87
CA THR A 52 -10.68 4.70 -3.26
C THR A 52 -10.24 3.25 -3.37
N LEU A 53 -10.38 2.70 -4.55
CA LEU A 53 -9.90 1.36 -4.86
C LEU A 53 -8.66 1.49 -5.74
N ALA A 54 -7.65 0.69 -5.45
CA ALA A 54 -6.41 0.72 -6.22
C ALA A 54 -5.84 -0.67 -6.33
N SER A 55 -4.99 -0.86 -7.34
CA SER A 55 -4.23 -2.09 -7.47
C SER A 55 -3.17 -2.14 -6.37
N VAL A 56 -2.98 -3.32 -5.79
CA VAL A 56 -1.93 -3.55 -4.81
C VAL A 56 -0.56 -3.15 -5.36
N ARG A 57 -0.36 -3.31 -6.66
CA ARG A 57 0.91 -2.96 -7.32
C ARG A 57 1.25 -1.48 -7.24
N ARG A 58 0.23 -0.64 -7.13
CA ARG A 58 0.44 0.81 -7.02
C ARG A 58 0.73 1.25 -5.60
N CYS A 59 0.46 0.39 -4.63
CA CYS A 59 0.60 0.72 -3.23
C CYS A 59 2.05 0.52 -2.78
N ARG A 60 2.60 1.53 -2.12
CA ARG A 60 3.90 1.42 -1.46
C ARG A 60 3.68 1.50 0.03
N ARG A 61 4.00 0.42 0.71
CA ARG A 61 3.86 0.37 2.16
C ARG A 61 4.86 1.32 2.82
N ILE A 62 4.34 2.17 3.69
CA ILE A 62 5.16 3.09 4.47
C ILE A 62 5.29 2.60 5.91
N GLY A 63 4.24 2.01 6.43
CA GLY A 63 4.20 1.52 7.78
C GLY A 63 2.91 0.80 8.06
N HIS A 64 2.59 0.63 9.32
CA HIS A 64 1.35 0.04 9.78
C HIS A 64 0.78 0.93 10.89
N GLU A 65 -0.54 1.02 10.99
CA GLU A 65 -1.17 1.86 12.01
C GLU A 65 -0.68 1.51 13.41
N ALA A 66 -0.44 0.23 13.67
CA ALA A 66 0.04 -0.22 14.96
C ALA A 66 1.45 0.31 15.29
N ASP A 67 2.22 0.70 14.29
CA ASP A 67 3.59 1.19 14.48
C ASP A 67 3.64 2.67 14.87
N ILE A 68 2.51 3.35 14.81
CA ILE A 68 2.43 4.78 15.12
C ILE A 68 2.32 5.03 16.61
N TYR A 69 1.88 4.05 17.37
CA TYR A 69 1.62 4.17 18.80
C TYR A 69 2.71 3.56 19.65
#